data_b21e358ee33bfcf44741f38d4bab10e0
#
_entry.id   b21e358ee33bfcf44741f38d4bab10e0
#
_cell.length_a   1.000
_cell.length_b   1.000
_cell.length_c   1.000
_cell.angle_alpha   90.00
_cell.angle_beta   90.00
_cell.angle_gamma   90.00
#
_symmetry.space_group_name_H-M   'P 1'
#
loop_
_entity.id
_entity.type
_entity.pdbx_description
1 polymer ?
#
loop_
_entity_poly.entity_id
_entity_poly.type
_entity_poly.pdbx_seq_one_letter_code
_entity_poly.pdbx_strand_id
1 'polypeptide(L)'
;MAALAAMSGGRFLPAFGLGAVDPVEQRAFGVQRGERAKMFDEMLQIMRACWTGEPCTFDGVHYRVDDIRVGPVPERLDVWLGGIAESELRRIGRLGDGWLPSFVTPQDAEQGRTVIEGVLAEFGREIEEDHYGVLIPYANGPVPEALLANLAKRRPNLDDPSQLVPSSWEDLCALIEKFISVGTTKFVVLPMTEPSSADEWLDHLGELASAVLPLEREIS
;
A
#
# COMPACT_ATOMS: atom_id res chain seq x y z
N MET A 1 -11.86 11.69 1.53
CA MET A 1 -10.40 11.84 1.43
C MET A 1 -9.95 13.28 1.39
N ALA A 2 -10.44 14.13 0.48
CA ALA A 2 -10.09 15.55 0.43
C ALA A 2 -10.26 16.29 1.78
N ALA A 3 -11.36 16.04 2.49
CA ALA A 3 -11.58 16.60 3.83
C ALA A 3 -10.52 16.12 4.85
N LEU A 4 -10.15 14.83 4.83
CA LEU A 4 -9.10 14.30 5.71
C LEU A 4 -7.72 14.90 5.39
N ALA A 5 -7.41 15.08 4.11
CA ALA A 5 -6.18 15.75 3.69
C ALA A 5 -6.11 17.19 4.22
N ALA A 6 -7.19 17.96 4.05
CA ALA A 6 -7.28 19.32 4.57
C ALA A 6 -7.18 19.37 6.10
N MET A 7 -7.90 18.49 6.82
CA MET A 7 -7.89 18.43 8.30
C MET A 7 -6.52 18.00 8.86
N SER A 8 -5.79 17.15 8.15
CA SER A 8 -4.48 16.65 8.57
C SER A 8 -3.33 17.61 8.26
N GLY A 9 -3.57 18.70 7.50
CA GLY A 9 -2.50 19.58 7.05
C GLY A 9 -1.49 18.84 6.16
N GLY A 10 -1.98 18.00 5.22
CA GLY A 10 -1.15 17.26 4.27
C GLY A 10 -0.51 15.96 4.80
N ARG A 11 -0.80 15.56 6.06
CA ARG A 11 -0.25 14.32 6.63
C ARG A 11 -1.01 13.04 6.26
N PHE A 12 -2.12 13.16 5.52
CA PHE A 12 -2.92 12.02 5.11
C PHE A 12 -2.37 11.37 3.84
N LEU A 13 -1.94 10.13 3.93
CA LEU A 13 -1.44 9.33 2.82
C LEU A 13 -2.42 8.17 2.54
N PRO A 14 -3.36 8.32 1.60
CA PRO A 14 -4.28 7.26 1.25
C PRO A 14 -3.60 6.17 0.42
N ALA A 15 -3.72 4.92 0.87
CA ALA A 15 -3.26 3.76 0.11
C ALA A 15 -4.46 2.94 -0.37
N PHE A 16 -4.45 2.58 -1.64
CA PHE A 16 -5.53 1.85 -2.30
C PHE A 16 -5.05 0.55 -2.91
N GLY A 17 -5.95 -0.41 -2.98
CA GLY A 17 -5.75 -1.67 -3.68
C GLY A 17 -7.04 -2.16 -4.31
N LEU A 18 -6.95 -3.17 -5.15
CA LEU A 18 -8.11 -3.80 -5.78
C LEU A 18 -9.00 -4.57 -4.78
N GLY A 19 -8.59 -4.69 -3.53
CA GLY A 19 -9.24 -5.49 -2.51
C GLY A 19 -9.01 -7.00 -2.68
N ALA A 20 -9.40 -7.77 -1.68
CA ALA A 20 -9.31 -9.22 -1.72
C ALA A 20 -10.26 -9.83 -2.78
N VAL A 21 -9.93 -11.04 -3.22
CA VAL A 21 -10.83 -11.84 -4.06
C VAL A 21 -11.79 -12.59 -3.13
N ASP A 22 -12.76 -11.88 -2.59
CA ASP A 22 -13.81 -12.45 -1.75
C ASP A 22 -15.13 -12.49 -2.53
N PRO A 23 -15.71 -13.69 -2.76
CA PRO A 23 -17.01 -13.80 -3.43
C PRO A 23 -18.16 -13.15 -2.67
N VAL A 24 -18.05 -12.98 -1.36
CA VAL A 24 -19.06 -12.31 -0.53
C VAL A 24 -19.04 -10.81 -0.78
N GLU A 25 -17.86 -10.20 -0.73
CA GLU A 25 -17.67 -8.78 -1.07
C GLU A 25 -18.10 -8.48 -2.51
N GLN A 26 -17.69 -9.31 -3.47
CA GLN A 26 -18.06 -9.13 -4.87
C GLN A 26 -19.58 -9.11 -5.08
N ARG A 27 -20.31 -10.00 -4.37
CA ARG A 27 -21.77 -9.99 -4.42
C ARG A 27 -22.38 -8.76 -3.73
N ALA A 28 -21.81 -8.36 -2.59
CA ALA A 28 -22.28 -7.20 -1.83
C ALA A 28 -22.14 -5.89 -2.62
N PHE A 29 -21.07 -5.74 -3.35
CA PHE A 29 -20.78 -4.54 -4.15
C PHE A 29 -21.20 -4.66 -5.63
N GLY A 30 -21.70 -5.82 -6.07
CA GLY A 30 -22.16 -6.03 -7.45
C GLY A 30 -21.04 -5.94 -8.50
N VAL A 31 -19.78 -6.11 -8.11
CA VAL A 31 -18.62 -5.93 -8.99
C VAL A 31 -18.08 -7.26 -9.45
N GLN A 32 -17.93 -7.43 -10.77
CA GLN A 32 -17.32 -8.61 -11.36
C GLN A 32 -15.79 -8.56 -11.22
N ARG A 33 -15.18 -9.70 -10.89
CA ARG A 33 -13.71 -9.79 -10.70
C ARG A 33 -12.93 -9.25 -11.90
N GLY A 34 -13.36 -9.55 -13.12
CA GLY A 34 -12.66 -9.13 -14.34
C GLY A 34 -12.76 -7.64 -14.65
N GLU A 35 -13.71 -6.93 -14.03
CA GLU A 35 -13.94 -5.50 -14.27
C GLU A 35 -13.24 -4.60 -13.24
N ARG A 36 -12.93 -5.13 -12.05
CA ARG A 36 -12.38 -4.34 -10.93
C ARG A 36 -11.19 -3.46 -11.32
N ALA A 37 -10.27 -3.99 -12.11
CA ALA A 37 -9.07 -3.27 -12.50
C ALA A 37 -9.40 -2.04 -13.36
N LYS A 38 -10.32 -2.17 -14.32
CA LYS A 38 -10.76 -1.07 -15.19
C LYS A 38 -11.58 -0.03 -14.41
N MET A 39 -12.51 -0.50 -13.57
CA MET A 39 -13.26 0.37 -12.67
C MET A 39 -12.34 1.17 -11.75
N PHE A 40 -11.30 0.53 -11.23
CA PHE A 40 -10.32 1.17 -10.37
C PHE A 40 -9.50 2.24 -11.13
N ASP A 41 -9.07 1.94 -12.36
CA ASP A 41 -8.36 2.90 -13.20
C ASP A 41 -9.22 4.15 -13.49
N GLU A 42 -10.50 3.98 -13.82
CA GLU A 42 -11.43 5.09 -14.04
C GLU A 42 -11.68 5.89 -12.75
N MET A 43 -11.87 5.20 -11.62
CA MET A 43 -12.09 5.86 -10.32
C MET A 43 -10.87 6.70 -9.90
N LEU A 44 -9.65 6.22 -10.10
CA LEU A 44 -8.44 7.00 -9.83
C LEU A 44 -8.38 8.27 -10.66
N GLN A 45 -8.75 8.19 -11.94
CA GLN A 45 -8.80 9.36 -12.83
C GLN A 45 -9.86 10.38 -12.39
N ILE A 46 -11.07 9.91 -12.04
CA ILE A 46 -12.15 10.77 -11.53
C ILE A 46 -11.71 11.44 -10.22
N MET A 47 -11.14 10.69 -9.29
CA MET A 47 -10.68 11.24 -8.01
C MET A 47 -9.67 12.37 -8.22
N ARG A 48 -8.67 12.15 -9.08
CA ARG A 48 -7.66 13.17 -9.39
C ARG A 48 -8.29 14.41 -10.03
N ALA A 49 -9.19 14.23 -11.00
CA ALA A 49 -9.90 15.34 -11.60
C ALA A 49 -10.74 16.13 -10.58
N CYS A 50 -11.43 15.44 -9.68
CA CYS A 50 -12.21 16.09 -8.61
C CYS A 50 -11.36 16.89 -7.62
N TRP A 51 -10.10 16.53 -7.42
CA TRP A 51 -9.21 17.21 -6.46
C TRP A 51 -8.52 18.45 -7.02
N THR A 52 -8.68 18.73 -8.30
CA THR A 52 -8.18 19.98 -8.89
C THR A 52 -8.97 21.22 -8.49
N GLY A 53 -10.20 21.04 -7.98
CA GLY A 53 -11.15 22.12 -7.71
C GLY A 53 -11.96 22.58 -8.95
N GLU A 54 -11.58 22.12 -10.12
CA GLU A 54 -12.33 22.37 -11.35
C GLU A 54 -13.53 21.42 -11.48
N PRO A 55 -14.55 21.77 -12.27
CA PRO A 55 -15.65 20.86 -12.56
C PRO A 55 -15.13 19.59 -13.24
N CYS A 56 -15.49 18.45 -12.67
CA CYS A 56 -15.11 17.14 -13.22
C CYS A 56 -16.21 16.61 -14.12
N THR A 57 -15.91 16.42 -15.39
CA THR A 57 -16.72 15.65 -16.34
C THR A 57 -15.90 14.47 -16.82
N PHE A 58 -16.46 13.27 -16.71
CA PHE A 58 -15.80 12.01 -17.10
C PHE A 58 -16.82 11.08 -17.76
N ASP A 59 -16.50 10.57 -18.93
CA ASP A 59 -17.32 9.62 -19.69
C ASP A 59 -16.51 8.35 -19.96
N GLY A 60 -16.53 7.43 -18.99
CA GLY A 60 -15.83 6.15 -19.03
C GLY A 60 -16.74 4.98 -19.42
N VAL A 61 -16.19 3.79 -19.37
CA VAL A 61 -16.91 2.53 -19.60
C VAL A 61 -17.78 2.16 -18.40
N HIS A 62 -17.26 2.37 -17.19
CA HIS A 62 -17.91 1.98 -15.94
C HIS A 62 -18.52 3.16 -15.18
N TYR A 63 -17.94 4.33 -15.31
CA TYR A 63 -18.39 5.54 -14.60
C TYR A 63 -18.67 6.69 -15.56
N ARG A 64 -19.72 7.41 -15.26
CA ARG A 64 -20.06 8.65 -15.96
C ARG A 64 -20.36 9.72 -14.92
N VAL A 65 -19.68 10.84 -15.04
CA VAL A 65 -19.80 11.99 -14.14
C VAL A 65 -19.94 13.24 -14.99
N ASP A 66 -20.83 14.14 -14.62
CA ASP A 66 -21.10 15.35 -15.37
C ASP A 66 -21.08 16.57 -14.43
N ASP A 67 -20.17 17.50 -14.69
CA ASP A 67 -20.03 18.80 -14.02
C ASP A 67 -20.08 18.74 -12.48
N ILE A 68 -19.46 17.74 -11.86
CA ILE A 68 -19.37 17.67 -10.40
C ILE A 68 -18.18 18.44 -9.85
N ARG A 69 -18.37 19.07 -8.68
CA ARG A 69 -17.30 19.69 -7.90
C ARG A 69 -17.18 19.05 -6.54
N VAL A 70 -15.95 18.81 -6.10
CA VAL A 70 -15.65 18.24 -4.79
C VAL A 70 -14.80 19.24 -4.00
N GLY A 71 -15.14 19.43 -2.73
CA GLY A 71 -14.38 20.27 -1.81
C GLY A 71 -14.27 19.62 -0.42
N PRO A 72 -13.30 20.07 0.38
CA PRO A 72 -12.26 21.05 0.06
C PRO A 72 -11.26 20.55 -0.98
N VAL A 73 -10.58 21.46 -1.68
CA VAL A 73 -9.47 21.10 -2.58
C VAL A 73 -8.24 20.84 -1.73
N PRO A 74 -7.64 19.64 -1.77
CA PRO A 74 -6.42 19.38 -1.03
C PRO A 74 -5.24 20.11 -1.69
N GLU A 75 -4.35 20.66 -0.89
CA GLU A 75 -3.11 21.27 -1.39
C GLU A 75 -2.23 20.20 -2.07
N ARG A 76 -2.13 19.05 -1.42
CA ARG A 76 -1.49 17.85 -1.96
C ARG A 76 -2.25 16.62 -1.45
N LEU A 77 -2.42 15.64 -2.31
CA LEU A 77 -2.98 14.34 -1.94
C LEU A 77 -2.43 13.25 -2.84
N ASP A 78 -1.36 12.62 -2.38
CA ASP A 78 -0.70 11.54 -3.10
C ASP A 78 -1.52 10.26 -3.02
N VAL A 79 -1.59 9.54 -4.11
CA VAL A 79 -2.30 8.28 -4.24
C VAL A 79 -1.30 7.13 -4.19
N TRP A 80 -1.25 6.43 -3.09
CA TRP A 80 -0.45 5.23 -2.95
C TRP A 80 -1.22 4.01 -3.39
N LEU A 81 -0.58 3.12 -4.12
CA LEU A 81 -1.19 1.89 -4.64
C LEU A 81 -0.45 0.66 -4.13
N GLY A 82 -1.23 -0.37 -3.80
CA GLY A 82 -0.71 -1.70 -3.47
C GLY A 82 -0.66 -2.63 -4.68
N GLY A 83 -0.19 -3.85 -4.43
CA GLY A 83 -0.11 -4.92 -5.42
C GLY A 83 1.31 -5.24 -5.88
N ILE A 84 1.47 -6.43 -6.47
CA ILE A 84 2.75 -6.96 -6.95
C ILE A 84 2.65 -7.61 -8.34
N ALA A 85 1.44 -7.83 -8.85
CA ALA A 85 1.28 -8.35 -10.20
C ALA A 85 1.75 -7.31 -11.22
N GLU A 86 2.30 -7.76 -12.34
CA GLU A 86 2.84 -6.85 -13.37
C GLU A 86 1.81 -5.79 -13.79
N SER A 87 0.54 -6.17 -13.95
CA SER A 87 -0.53 -5.23 -14.29
C SER A 87 -0.81 -4.19 -13.19
N GLU A 88 -0.56 -4.53 -11.93
CA GLU A 88 -0.67 -3.61 -10.78
C GLU A 88 0.53 -2.67 -10.73
N LEU A 89 1.74 -3.19 -10.90
CA LEU A 89 2.97 -2.39 -10.99
C LEU A 89 2.89 -1.37 -12.16
N ARG A 90 2.40 -1.81 -13.31
CA ARG A 90 2.16 -0.91 -14.45
C ARG A 90 1.09 0.15 -14.15
N ARG A 91 0.06 -0.18 -13.36
CA ARG A 91 -0.93 0.81 -12.90
C ARG A 91 -0.29 1.84 -11.98
N ILE A 92 0.60 1.42 -11.06
CA ILE A 92 1.32 2.32 -10.16
C ILE A 92 2.12 3.34 -10.97
N GLY A 93 2.92 2.90 -11.94
CA GLY A 93 3.68 3.80 -12.80
C GLY A 93 2.80 4.78 -13.60
N ARG A 94 1.59 4.37 -14.01
CA ARG A 94 0.66 5.23 -14.76
C ARG A 94 -0.16 6.17 -13.89
N LEU A 95 -0.61 5.72 -12.72
CA LEU A 95 -1.67 6.40 -11.96
C LEU A 95 -1.33 6.61 -10.47
N GLY A 96 -0.29 6.01 -9.94
CA GLY A 96 0.12 6.14 -8.53
C GLY A 96 1.11 7.27 -8.32
N ASP A 97 1.22 7.74 -7.08
CA ASP A 97 2.25 8.65 -6.59
C ASP A 97 3.13 7.97 -5.53
N GLY A 98 2.82 6.73 -5.20
CA GLY A 98 3.61 5.88 -4.31
C GLY A 98 3.18 4.42 -4.40
N TRP A 99 4.04 3.54 -3.91
CA TRP A 99 3.81 2.11 -3.88
C TRP A 99 3.90 1.55 -2.45
N LEU A 100 2.87 0.81 -2.03
CA LEU A 100 2.79 0.17 -0.72
C LEU A 100 2.32 -1.29 -0.87
N PRO A 101 3.20 -2.21 -1.27
CA PRO A 101 2.87 -3.63 -1.34
C PRO A 101 2.80 -4.26 0.04
N SER A 102 2.16 -5.43 0.12
CA SER A 102 2.12 -6.29 1.31
C SER A 102 2.48 -7.72 0.96
N PHE A 103 3.03 -8.46 1.92
CA PHE A 103 3.44 -9.86 1.75
C PHE A 103 4.46 -10.06 0.62
N VAL A 104 5.43 -9.17 0.54
CA VAL A 104 6.53 -9.18 -0.43
C VAL A 104 7.87 -9.41 0.27
N THR A 105 8.84 -9.94 -0.48
CA THR A 105 10.24 -10.01 -0.06
C THR A 105 10.99 -8.74 -0.49
N PRO A 106 12.18 -8.44 0.08
CA PRO A 106 13.03 -7.37 -0.44
C PRO A 106 13.35 -7.52 -1.93
N GLN A 107 13.54 -8.74 -2.41
CA GLN A 107 13.75 -9.01 -3.83
C GLN A 107 12.52 -8.66 -4.69
N ASP A 108 11.31 -8.97 -4.22
CA ASP A 108 10.08 -8.54 -4.91
C ASP A 108 9.98 -7.01 -4.96
N ALA A 109 10.38 -6.33 -3.88
CA ALA A 109 10.37 -4.87 -3.81
C ALA A 109 11.34 -4.25 -4.84
N GLU A 110 12.56 -4.76 -4.94
CA GLU A 110 13.54 -4.33 -5.93
C GLU A 110 13.05 -4.54 -7.37
N GLN A 111 12.54 -5.74 -7.67
CA GLN A 111 12.00 -6.06 -8.99
C GLN A 111 10.77 -5.22 -9.33
N GLY A 112 9.85 -5.07 -8.37
CA GLY A 112 8.64 -4.27 -8.56
C GLY A 112 8.97 -2.79 -8.81
N ARG A 113 9.91 -2.21 -8.08
CA ARG A 113 10.41 -0.85 -8.30
C ARG A 113 10.96 -0.69 -9.72
N THR A 114 11.79 -1.62 -10.18
CA THR A 114 12.33 -1.60 -11.56
C THR A 114 11.20 -1.55 -12.62
N VAL A 115 10.14 -2.34 -12.45
CA VAL A 115 8.99 -2.31 -13.37
C VAL A 115 8.27 -0.97 -13.31
N ILE A 116 8.02 -0.44 -12.11
CA ILE A 116 7.36 0.86 -11.91
C ILE A 116 8.16 1.97 -12.58
N GLU A 117 9.48 2.06 -12.35
CA GLU A 117 10.37 3.07 -12.93
C GLU A 117 10.40 3.00 -14.46
N GLY A 118 10.39 1.79 -15.03
CA GLY A 118 10.27 1.62 -16.47
C GLY A 118 8.98 2.21 -17.04
N VAL A 119 7.85 2.01 -16.35
CA VAL A 119 6.56 2.57 -16.76
C VAL A 119 6.51 4.09 -16.53
N LEU A 120 7.08 4.59 -15.45
CA LEU A 120 7.20 6.05 -15.22
C LEU A 120 7.92 6.72 -16.40
N ALA A 121 9.03 6.14 -16.86
CA ALA A 121 9.76 6.64 -18.03
C ALA A 121 8.91 6.58 -19.32
N GLU A 122 8.13 5.52 -19.54
CA GLU A 122 7.20 5.41 -20.69
C GLU A 122 6.17 6.55 -20.72
N PHE A 123 5.71 7.00 -19.55
CA PHE A 123 4.64 7.99 -19.41
C PHE A 123 5.13 9.40 -19.04
N GLY A 124 6.44 9.62 -18.96
CA GLY A 124 7.03 10.90 -18.55
C GLY A 124 6.59 11.34 -17.16
N ARG A 125 6.46 10.40 -16.23
CA ARG A 125 6.07 10.63 -14.83
C ARG A 125 7.22 10.32 -13.89
N GLU A 126 7.10 10.82 -12.68
CA GLU A 126 8.03 10.54 -11.57
C GLU A 126 7.24 10.17 -10.31
N ILE A 127 7.83 9.36 -9.46
CA ILE A 127 7.44 9.08 -8.08
C ILE A 127 8.59 9.54 -7.20
N GLU A 128 8.30 10.27 -6.14
CA GLU A 128 9.32 10.74 -5.21
C GLU A 128 10.06 9.56 -4.59
N GLU A 129 11.36 9.75 -4.35
CA GLU A 129 12.27 8.70 -3.87
C GLU A 129 11.78 8.09 -2.54
N ASP A 130 11.16 8.90 -1.68
CA ASP A 130 10.61 8.48 -0.41
C ASP A 130 9.18 7.88 -0.49
N HIS A 131 8.65 7.66 -1.69
CA HIS A 131 7.32 7.10 -1.90
C HIS A 131 7.30 5.61 -2.27
N TYR A 132 8.34 4.88 -1.89
CA TYR A 132 8.41 3.42 -2.00
C TYR A 132 8.34 2.79 -0.61
N GLY A 133 7.17 2.31 -0.24
CA GLY A 133 6.91 1.72 1.07
C GLY A 133 6.71 0.21 1.03
N VAL A 134 6.51 -0.39 2.20
CA VAL A 134 6.10 -1.78 2.37
C VAL A 134 5.23 -1.94 3.62
N LEU A 135 4.22 -2.81 3.56
CA LEU A 135 3.52 -3.29 4.75
C LEU A 135 4.11 -4.64 5.15
N ILE A 136 4.67 -4.69 6.36
CA ILE A 136 5.27 -5.89 6.97
C ILE A 136 4.33 -6.40 8.06
N PRO A 137 3.68 -7.56 7.89
CA PRO A 137 3.03 -8.24 9.00
C PRO A 137 4.10 -8.81 9.92
N TYR A 138 3.93 -8.73 11.24
CA TYR A 138 4.86 -9.32 12.20
C TYR A 138 4.11 -10.04 13.33
N ALA A 139 4.77 -11.04 13.91
CA ALA A 139 4.32 -11.70 15.13
C ALA A 139 5.42 -11.53 16.19
N ASN A 140 5.12 -10.96 17.35
CA ASN A 140 6.07 -10.96 18.47
C ASN A 140 5.91 -12.27 19.24
N GLY A 141 6.45 -13.36 18.69
CA GLY A 141 6.27 -14.72 19.15
C GLY A 141 5.98 -15.72 18.02
N PRO A 142 5.47 -16.92 18.32
CA PRO A 142 5.18 -17.93 17.31
C PRO A 142 4.18 -17.44 16.26
N VAL A 143 4.51 -17.60 14.99
CA VAL A 143 3.62 -17.26 13.88
C VAL A 143 2.46 -18.27 13.83
N PRO A 144 1.19 -17.84 13.82
CA PRO A 144 0.06 -18.76 13.75
C PRO A 144 0.08 -19.64 12.50
N GLU A 145 -0.11 -20.95 12.65
CA GLU A 145 -0.12 -21.91 11.53
C GLU A 145 -1.13 -21.54 10.43
N ALA A 146 -2.32 -21.05 10.82
CA ALA A 146 -3.34 -20.61 9.89
C ALA A 146 -2.87 -19.44 9.00
N LEU A 147 -2.04 -18.54 9.56
CA LEU A 147 -1.42 -17.46 8.80
C LEU A 147 -0.41 -18.00 7.81
N LEU A 148 0.49 -18.89 8.24
CA LEU A 148 1.48 -19.52 7.35
C LEU A 148 0.80 -20.28 6.20
N ALA A 149 -0.27 -21.03 6.49
CA ALA A 149 -1.04 -21.73 5.47
C ALA A 149 -1.70 -20.77 4.46
N ASN A 150 -2.18 -19.61 4.91
CA ASN A 150 -2.74 -18.59 4.03
C ASN A 150 -1.66 -17.91 3.18
N LEU A 151 -0.49 -17.65 3.76
CA LEU A 151 0.66 -17.09 3.05
C LEU A 151 1.17 -18.04 1.97
N ALA A 152 1.29 -19.32 2.26
CA ALA A 152 1.67 -20.34 1.28
C ALA A 152 0.72 -20.39 0.08
N LYS A 153 -0.59 -20.18 0.31
CA LYS A 153 -1.58 -20.09 -0.79
C LYS A 153 -1.44 -18.79 -1.60
N ARG A 154 -1.11 -17.68 -0.93
CA ARG A 154 -0.93 -16.36 -1.58
C ARG A 154 0.38 -16.27 -2.35
N ARG A 155 1.41 -16.91 -1.85
CA ARG A 155 2.78 -16.84 -2.37
C ARG A 155 3.33 -18.26 -2.65
N PRO A 156 2.69 -19.00 -3.58
CA PRO A 156 3.09 -20.40 -3.87
C PRO A 156 4.49 -20.53 -4.50
N ASN A 157 5.07 -19.42 -4.89
CA ASN A 157 6.42 -19.32 -5.45
C ASN A 157 7.51 -19.13 -4.39
N LEU A 158 7.16 -18.99 -3.11
CA LEU A 158 8.12 -18.92 -2.01
C LEU A 158 8.29 -20.29 -1.37
N ASP A 159 9.54 -20.73 -1.22
CA ASP A 159 9.87 -21.99 -0.57
C ASP A 159 9.50 -21.94 0.93
N ASP A 160 9.71 -20.80 1.56
CA ASP A 160 9.37 -20.56 2.97
C ASP A 160 8.58 -19.26 3.14
N PRO A 161 7.24 -19.33 3.26
CA PRO A 161 6.41 -18.15 3.49
C PRO A 161 6.62 -17.48 4.87
N SER A 162 7.24 -18.16 5.84
CA SER A 162 7.49 -17.60 7.17
C SER A 162 8.43 -16.38 7.12
N GLN A 163 9.30 -16.30 6.12
CA GLN A 163 10.18 -15.15 5.89
C GLN A 163 9.45 -13.81 5.71
N LEU A 164 8.14 -13.85 5.43
CA LEU A 164 7.32 -12.64 5.28
C LEU A 164 6.77 -12.11 6.62
N VAL A 165 6.90 -12.89 7.71
CA VAL A 165 6.35 -12.55 9.02
C VAL A 165 7.43 -12.73 10.08
N PRO A 166 8.22 -11.69 10.37
CA PRO A 166 9.21 -11.74 11.45
C PRO A 166 8.53 -12.09 12.78
N SER A 167 9.19 -12.91 13.59
CA SER A 167 8.66 -13.47 14.83
C SER A 167 9.30 -12.88 16.10
N SER A 168 10.21 -11.94 15.92
CA SER A 168 10.87 -11.20 17.00
C SER A 168 11.18 -9.77 16.54
N TRP A 169 11.50 -8.87 17.48
CA TRP A 169 11.94 -7.52 17.16
C TRP A 169 13.26 -7.53 16.37
N GLU A 170 14.16 -8.47 16.65
CA GLU A 170 15.41 -8.62 15.91
C GLU A 170 15.17 -9.00 14.46
N ASP A 171 14.29 -9.99 14.21
CA ASP A 171 13.92 -10.41 12.85
C ASP A 171 13.23 -9.27 12.08
N LEU A 172 12.37 -8.50 12.76
CA LEU A 172 11.69 -7.36 12.16
C LEU A 172 12.69 -6.29 11.73
N CYS A 173 13.62 -5.92 12.62
CA CYS A 173 14.67 -4.95 12.31
C CYS A 173 15.56 -5.44 11.15
N ALA A 174 15.98 -6.70 11.18
CA ALA A 174 16.78 -7.28 10.11
C ALA A 174 16.05 -7.32 8.77
N LEU A 175 14.72 -7.52 8.77
CA LEU A 175 13.91 -7.47 7.55
C LEU A 175 13.77 -6.03 7.04
N ILE A 176 13.52 -5.06 7.93
CA ILE A 176 13.46 -3.63 7.59
C ILE A 176 14.78 -3.17 6.95
N GLU A 177 15.93 -3.54 7.53
CA GLU A 177 17.24 -3.20 6.97
C GLU A 177 17.44 -3.75 5.54
N LYS A 178 16.99 -4.98 5.29
CA LYS A 178 17.02 -5.56 3.94
C LYS A 178 16.15 -4.78 2.96
N PHE A 179 14.96 -4.32 3.37
CA PHE A 179 14.13 -3.47 2.54
C PHE A 179 14.76 -2.10 2.29
N ILE A 180 15.38 -1.49 3.32
CA ILE A 180 16.14 -0.23 3.15
C ILE A 180 17.25 -0.41 2.12
N SER A 181 17.94 -1.53 2.13
CA SER A 181 19.06 -1.79 1.20
C SER A 181 18.64 -1.88 -0.26
N VAL A 182 17.35 -2.12 -0.54
CA VAL A 182 16.77 -2.14 -1.90
C VAL A 182 15.91 -0.90 -2.20
N GLY A 183 16.03 0.15 -1.39
CA GLY A 183 15.43 1.45 -1.65
C GLY A 183 14.00 1.62 -1.12
N THR A 184 13.53 0.77 -0.22
CA THR A 184 12.27 1.00 0.50
C THR A 184 12.48 2.05 1.60
N THR A 185 11.60 3.02 1.70
CA THR A 185 11.76 4.20 2.55
C THR A 185 10.66 4.38 3.60
N LYS A 186 9.48 3.78 3.39
CA LYS A 186 8.36 3.87 4.35
C LYS A 186 7.89 2.48 4.75
N PHE A 187 7.64 2.33 6.05
CA PHE A 187 7.29 1.04 6.65
C PHE A 187 5.97 1.14 7.42
N VAL A 188 5.02 0.31 7.04
CA VAL A 188 3.81 0.05 7.82
C VAL A 188 3.99 -1.32 8.46
N VAL A 189 4.08 -1.37 9.79
CA VAL A 189 4.23 -2.63 10.52
C VAL A 189 2.88 -3.02 11.13
N LEU A 190 2.42 -4.23 10.83
CA LEU A 190 1.10 -4.72 11.21
C LEU A 190 1.23 -5.93 12.14
N PRO A 191 0.83 -5.82 13.43
CA PRO A 191 0.83 -6.95 14.33
C PRO A 191 -0.21 -7.99 13.91
N MET A 192 0.19 -9.25 13.88
CA MET A 192 -0.70 -10.38 13.56
C MET A 192 -1.36 -10.98 14.80
N THR A 193 -0.91 -10.57 15.99
CA THR A 193 -1.53 -10.88 17.27
C THR A 193 -1.86 -9.56 17.97
N GLU A 194 -3.13 -9.35 18.24
CA GLU A 194 -3.59 -8.13 18.89
C GLU A 194 -3.48 -8.25 20.42
N PRO A 195 -2.90 -7.25 21.10
CA PRO A 195 -3.00 -7.12 22.55
C PRO A 195 -4.46 -7.05 23.02
N SER A 196 -4.73 -7.56 24.22
CA SER A 196 -6.10 -7.73 24.73
C SER A 196 -6.66 -6.49 25.44
N SER A 197 -5.81 -5.52 25.75
CA SER A 197 -6.18 -4.29 26.48
C SER A 197 -5.46 -3.07 25.96
N ALA A 198 -5.94 -1.88 26.32
CA ALA A 198 -5.30 -0.61 25.96
C ALA A 198 -3.88 -0.49 26.55
N ASP A 199 -3.69 -0.96 27.80
CA ASP A 199 -2.38 -0.92 28.45
C ASP A 199 -1.38 -1.84 27.74
N GLU A 200 -1.78 -3.05 27.40
CA GLU A 200 -0.97 -3.97 26.61
C GLU A 200 -0.63 -3.41 25.21
N TRP A 201 -1.57 -2.67 24.59
CA TRP A 201 -1.29 -1.96 23.35
C TRP A 201 -0.23 -0.88 23.52
N LEU A 202 -0.27 -0.09 24.60
CA LEU A 202 0.72 0.93 24.87
C LEU A 202 2.09 0.34 25.12
N ASP A 203 2.18 -0.73 25.90
CA ASP A 203 3.43 -1.44 26.15
C ASP A 203 3.99 -2.03 24.83
N HIS A 204 3.16 -2.71 24.05
CA HIS A 204 3.55 -3.27 22.77
C HIS A 204 4.07 -2.22 21.78
N LEU A 205 3.36 -1.07 21.67
CA LEU A 205 3.80 0.03 20.82
C LEU A 205 5.09 0.68 21.35
N GLY A 206 5.30 0.73 22.65
CA GLY A 206 6.53 1.20 23.28
C GLY A 206 7.73 0.30 22.95
N GLU A 207 7.56 -1.03 23.04
CA GLU A 207 8.57 -2.00 22.64
C GLU A 207 8.90 -1.91 21.15
N LEU A 208 7.86 -1.90 20.29
CA LEU A 208 8.01 -1.74 18.85
C LEU A 208 8.79 -0.46 18.51
N ALA A 209 8.37 0.68 19.06
CA ALA A 209 9.04 1.96 18.83
C ALA A 209 10.52 1.92 19.29
N SER A 210 10.79 1.31 20.43
CA SER A 210 12.17 1.17 20.94
C SER A 210 13.04 0.31 20.01
N ALA A 211 12.46 -0.69 19.35
CA ALA A 211 13.17 -1.55 18.42
C ALA A 211 13.39 -0.89 17.06
N VAL A 212 12.35 -0.27 16.47
CA VAL A 212 12.39 0.12 15.05
C VAL A 212 12.78 1.58 14.82
N LEU A 213 12.46 2.53 15.73
CA LEU A 213 12.81 3.94 15.55
C LEU A 213 14.31 4.22 15.41
N PRO A 214 15.22 3.45 16.04
CA PRO A 214 16.66 3.62 15.79
C PRO A 214 17.11 3.36 14.35
N LEU A 215 16.26 2.73 13.51
CA LEU A 215 16.50 2.51 12.09
C LEU A 215 16.09 3.70 11.21
N GLU A 216 15.38 4.67 11.79
CA GLU A 216 14.94 5.87 11.07
C GLU A 216 16.15 6.70 10.63
N ARG A 217 16.13 7.11 9.37
CA ARG A 217 17.20 7.90 8.76
C ARG A 217 16.58 9.06 8.01
N GLU A 218 17.23 10.22 8.05
CA GLU A 218 16.88 11.30 7.15
C GLU A 218 17.24 10.88 5.71
N ILE A 219 16.33 11.11 4.79
CA ILE A 219 16.57 10.91 3.37
C ILE A 219 17.36 12.13 2.89
N SER A 220 18.60 11.89 2.50
CA SER A 220 19.54 12.92 2.02
C SER A 220 19.27 13.31 0.57
#